data_1e039efff68bc5d3bf8b4b337000acec
#
_entry.id   1e039efff68bc5d3bf8b4b337000acec
#
_cell.length_a   1.000
_cell.length_b   1.000
_cell.length_c   1.000
_cell.angle_alpha   90.00
_cell.angle_beta   90.00
_cell.angle_gamma   90.00
#
_symmetry.space_group_name_H-M   'P 1'
#
loop_
_entity.id
_entity.type
_entity.pdbx_description
1 polymer ?
#
loop_
_entity_poly.entity_id
_entity_poly.type
_entity_poly.pdbx_seq_one_letter_code
_entity_poly.pdbx_strand_id
1 'polypeptide(L)'
;MTSHPGPMPPPSPSEVAHRRRGHGPVWAWALGASGLALVGACVWGVVTVLGPYLSHDPLELIDSPPMIEALEAPCAAVQAAAAKVDASAPAPERAAQLAGVVTAIDDLAASVAALPADLVDGDRPTSYWVVDWTTLGTRLTDYSAALASGASVELDTPLTQDGYTVVTRMDVAAPLGCEVPAVLVALDPTPPPAPSTER
;
A
#
# COMPACT_ATOMS: atom_id res chain seq x y z
N MET A 1 -45.05 19.87 91.31
CA MET A 1 -45.80 19.19 90.27
C MET A 1 -44.87 19.13 89.03
N THR A 2 -44.17 18.06 88.84
CA THR A 2 -43.23 17.87 87.71
C THR A 2 -43.93 16.91 86.74
N SER A 3 -44.38 17.44 85.60
CA SER A 3 -44.92 16.60 84.52
C SER A 3 -43.82 15.96 83.73
N HIS A 4 -43.81 14.63 83.76
CA HIS A 4 -42.94 13.83 82.90
C HIS A 4 -43.55 13.73 81.48
N PRO A 5 -42.79 14.02 80.41
CA PRO A 5 -43.28 13.74 79.06
C PRO A 5 -43.24 12.24 78.82
N GLY A 6 -44.31 11.68 78.30
CA GLY A 6 -44.45 10.28 77.96
C GLY A 6 -43.60 9.89 76.74
N PRO A 7 -43.30 8.61 76.55
CA PRO A 7 -42.52 8.14 75.44
C PRO A 7 -43.17 8.33 74.06
N MET A 8 -42.39 8.83 73.09
CA MET A 8 -42.82 8.99 71.70
C MET A 8 -43.16 7.64 71.05
N PRO A 9 -44.24 7.55 70.27
CA PRO A 9 -44.55 6.33 69.56
C PRO A 9 -43.53 6.07 68.48
N PRO A 10 -43.25 4.81 68.13
CA PRO A 10 -42.32 4.45 67.10
C PRO A 10 -42.81 4.94 65.72
N PRO A 11 -41.87 5.34 64.80
CA PRO A 11 -42.24 5.82 63.48
C PRO A 11 -42.92 4.70 62.65
N SER A 12 -43.90 5.08 61.85
CA SER A 12 -44.70 4.17 61.05
C SER A 12 -43.83 3.54 59.94
N PRO A 13 -44.11 2.29 59.53
CA PRO A 13 -43.34 1.57 58.48
C PRO A 13 -43.24 2.31 57.14
N SER A 14 -44.17 3.25 56.90
CA SER A 14 -44.24 4.03 55.65
C SER A 14 -43.17 5.11 55.58
N GLU A 15 -42.66 5.64 56.71
CA GLU A 15 -41.63 6.68 56.73
C GLU A 15 -40.22 6.13 56.45
N VAL A 16 -40.01 4.86 56.75
CA VAL A 16 -38.70 4.20 56.50
C VAL A 16 -38.50 3.83 55.03
N ALA A 17 -39.61 3.64 54.30
CA ALA A 17 -39.56 3.23 52.90
C ALA A 17 -39.16 4.39 51.92
N HIS A 18 -39.38 5.66 52.29
CA HIS A 18 -39.10 6.78 51.42
C HIS A 18 -37.62 7.26 51.45
N ARG A 19 -36.80 6.81 52.38
CA ARG A 19 -35.41 7.24 52.50
C ARG A 19 -34.39 6.38 51.73
N ARG A 20 -34.81 5.33 51.03
CA ARG A 20 -33.95 4.43 50.23
C ARG A 20 -34.05 4.62 48.72
N ARG A 21 -34.57 5.74 48.24
CA ARG A 21 -34.31 6.13 46.83
C ARG A 21 -32.93 6.73 46.74
N GLY A 22 -31.94 5.86 46.97
CA GLY A 22 -30.53 6.15 46.84
C GLY A 22 -30.18 6.39 45.38
N HIS A 23 -29.34 7.34 45.15
CA HIS A 23 -28.71 7.77 43.92
C HIS A 23 -27.77 6.67 43.34
N GLY A 24 -28.22 5.41 43.35
CA GLY A 24 -27.37 4.24 43.10
C GLY A 24 -27.06 3.89 41.65
N PRO A 25 -27.87 4.16 40.60
CA PRO A 25 -27.50 3.66 39.28
C PRO A 25 -26.83 4.70 38.37
N VAL A 26 -26.93 6.00 38.65
CA VAL A 26 -26.41 7.01 37.71
C VAL A 26 -24.91 7.00 37.61
N TRP A 27 -24.19 6.74 38.71
CA TRP A 27 -22.74 6.62 38.71
C TRP A 27 -22.22 5.37 37.98
N ALA A 28 -22.94 4.25 38.07
CA ALA A 28 -22.59 3.04 37.39
C ALA A 28 -22.73 3.19 35.86
N TRP A 29 -23.73 3.90 35.40
CA TRP A 29 -23.92 4.22 33.98
C TRP A 29 -22.87 5.22 33.48
N ALA A 30 -22.49 6.22 34.27
CA ALA A 30 -21.46 7.18 33.91
C ALA A 30 -20.08 6.51 33.75
N LEU A 31 -19.71 5.61 34.66
CA LEU A 31 -18.45 4.85 34.58
C LEU A 31 -18.45 3.87 33.42
N GLY A 32 -19.56 3.21 33.12
CA GLY A 32 -19.70 2.30 31.98
C GLY A 32 -19.58 3.03 30.64
N ALA A 33 -20.23 4.18 30.50
CA ALA A 33 -20.16 5.00 29.27
C ALA A 33 -18.74 5.58 29.02
N SER A 34 -18.08 6.01 30.09
CA SER A 34 -16.69 6.52 30.00
C SER A 34 -15.69 5.42 29.61
N GLY A 35 -15.86 4.20 30.13
CA GLY A 35 -15.02 3.05 29.78
C GLY A 35 -15.17 2.65 28.30
N LEU A 36 -16.41 2.60 27.78
CA LEU A 36 -16.69 2.31 26.38
C LEU A 36 -16.14 3.39 25.44
N ALA A 37 -16.24 4.66 25.79
CA ALA A 37 -15.68 5.75 25.00
C ALA A 37 -14.15 5.69 24.93
N LEU A 38 -13.49 5.32 26.01
CA LEU A 38 -12.04 5.19 26.08
C LEU A 38 -11.53 3.99 25.26
N VAL A 39 -12.21 2.85 25.35
CA VAL A 39 -11.92 1.68 24.51
C VAL A 39 -12.14 1.99 23.02
N GLY A 40 -13.25 2.67 22.68
CA GLY A 40 -13.52 3.10 21.31
C GLY A 40 -12.45 4.05 20.75
N ALA A 41 -12.00 5.01 21.56
CA ALA A 41 -10.92 5.93 21.18
C ALA A 41 -9.56 5.20 21.01
N CYS A 42 -9.26 4.24 21.88
CA CYS A 42 -8.05 3.43 21.75
C CYS A 42 -8.09 2.56 20.49
N VAL A 43 -9.20 1.87 20.23
CA VAL A 43 -9.36 1.04 19.02
C VAL A 43 -9.27 1.91 17.77
N TRP A 44 -9.94 3.06 17.77
CA TRP A 44 -9.88 3.99 16.63
C TRP A 44 -8.46 4.54 16.43
N GLY A 45 -7.77 4.91 17.50
CA GLY A 45 -6.36 5.33 17.47
C GLY A 45 -5.43 4.24 16.94
N VAL A 46 -5.62 3.00 17.38
CA VAL A 46 -4.86 1.85 16.88
C VAL A 46 -5.13 1.62 15.39
N VAL A 47 -6.38 1.64 14.96
CA VAL A 47 -6.75 1.44 13.54
C VAL A 47 -6.23 2.58 12.66
N THR A 48 -6.26 3.83 13.11
CA THR A 48 -5.78 4.97 12.31
C THR A 48 -4.26 5.06 12.26
N VAL A 49 -3.56 4.65 13.32
CA VAL A 49 -2.09 4.70 13.37
C VAL A 49 -1.46 3.43 12.82
N LEU A 50 -1.98 2.26 13.18
CA LEU A 50 -1.43 0.97 12.72
C LEU A 50 -2.06 0.45 11.43
N GLY A 51 -3.27 0.90 11.08
CA GLY A 51 -3.93 0.49 9.84
C GLY A 51 -3.06 0.68 8.60
N PRO A 52 -2.42 1.84 8.39
CA PRO A 52 -1.47 2.04 7.30
C PRO A 52 -0.28 1.05 7.33
N TYR A 53 0.24 0.73 8.53
CA TYR A 53 1.35 -0.23 8.68
C TYR A 53 0.91 -1.69 8.49
N LEU A 54 -0.32 -2.03 8.82
CA LEU A 54 -0.86 -3.38 8.64
C LEU A 54 -1.38 -3.63 7.22
N SER A 55 -1.61 -2.58 6.45
CA SER A 55 -1.99 -2.65 5.03
C SER A 55 -0.79 -2.62 4.09
N HIS A 56 0.45 -2.59 4.60
CA HIS A 56 1.62 -2.80 3.78
C HIS A 56 1.61 -4.25 3.33
N ASP A 57 1.37 -4.48 2.04
CA ASP A 57 1.69 -5.77 1.45
C ASP A 57 3.20 -5.96 1.61
N PRO A 58 3.66 -7.03 2.29
CA PRO A 58 5.08 -7.33 2.33
C PRO A 58 5.57 -7.41 0.89
N LEU A 59 6.74 -6.82 0.63
CA LEU A 59 7.43 -6.97 -0.64
C LEU A 59 7.76 -8.45 -0.79
N GLU A 60 6.89 -9.19 -1.47
CA GLU A 60 7.05 -10.61 -1.72
C GLU A 60 7.87 -10.76 -3.01
N LEU A 61 8.84 -11.69 -2.97
CA LEU A 61 9.63 -12.05 -4.14
C LEU A 61 8.85 -13.05 -5.00
N ILE A 62 8.99 -12.94 -6.31
CA ILE A 62 8.59 -13.99 -7.25
C ILE A 62 9.60 -15.14 -7.09
N ASP A 63 9.24 -16.17 -6.34
CA ASP A 63 10.14 -17.27 -5.97
C ASP A 63 9.65 -18.65 -6.44
N SER A 64 8.49 -18.73 -7.04
CA SER A 64 7.94 -19.95 -7.62
C SER A 64 8.80 -20.40 -8.83
N PRO A 65 9.46 -21.58 -8.77
CA PRO A 65 10.32 -22.03 -9.87
C PRO A 65 9.62 -22.09 -11.23
N PRO A 66 8.37 -22.58 -11.36
CA PRO A 66 7.69 -22.59 -12.66
C PRO A 66 7.34 -21.17 -13.15
N MET A 67 7.13 -20.20 -12.25
CA MET A 67 6.91 -18.82 -12.63
C MET A 67 8.21 -18.19 -13.13
N ILE A 68 9.32 -18.40 -12.41
CA ILE A 68 10.65 -17.93 -12.84
C ILE A 68 11.00 -18.44 -14.24
N GLU A 69 10.79 -19.73 -14.50
CA GLU A 69 11.02 -20.34 -15.81
C GLU A 69 10.13 -19.69 -16.91
N ALA A 70 8.86 -19.42 -16.59
CA ALA A 70 7.93 -18.79 -17.53
C ALA A 70 8.30 -17.33 -17.85
N LEU A 71 8.93 -16.63 -16.90
CA LEU A 71 9.32 -15.21 -17.05
C LEU A 71 10.70 -15.04 -17.73
N GLU A 72 11.55 -16.05 -17.77
CA GLU A 72 12.94 -15.93 -18.28
C GLU A 72 12.99 -15.33 -19.70
N ALA A 73 12.26 -15.88 -20.64
CA ALA A 73 12.28 -15.42 -22.03
C ALA A 73 11.65 -14.02 -22.22
N PRO A 74 10.47 -13.70 -21.64
CA PRO A 74 9.91 -12.35 -21.71
C PRO A 74 10.80 -11.28 -21.08
N CYS A 75 11.39 -11.57 -19.92
CA CYS A 75 12.32 -10.65 -19.27
C CYS A 75 13.57 -10.40 -20.11
N ALA A 76 14.16 -11.46 -20.67
CA ALA A 76 15.30 -11.31 -21.58
C ALA A 76 14.97 -10.45 -22.81
N ALA A 77 13.73 -10.50 -23.31
CA ALA A 77 13.28 -9.65 -24.41
C ALA A 77 13.22 -8.17 -24.00
N VAL A 78 12.71 -7.86 -22.80
CA VAL A 78 12.70 -6.50 -22.26
C VAL A 78 14.13 -5.98 -22.07
N GLN A 79 15.02 -6.77 -21.48
CA GLN A 79 16.43 -6.41 -21.32
C GLN A 79 17.12 -6.15 -22.66
N ALA A 80 16.87 -7.00 -23.67
CA ALA A 80 17.43 -6.84 -25.00
C ALA A 80 16.87 -5.61 -25.75
N ALA A 81 15.61 -5.25 -25.54
CA ALA A 81 15.02 -4.03 -26.08
C ALA A 81 15.62 -2.78 -25.41
N ALA A 82 15.72 -2.78 -24.08
CA ALA A 82 16.27 -1.69 -23.31
C ALA A 82 17.77 -1.44 -23.60
N ALA A 83 18.53 -2.49 -23.86
CA ALA A 83 19.94 -2.37 -24.25
C ALA A 83 20.19 -1.61 -25.57
N LYS A 84 19.13 -1.38 -26.37
CA LYS A 84 19.21 -0.59 -27.60
C LYS A 84 18.90 0.90 -27.37
N VAL A 85 18.47 1.27 -26.17
CA VAL A 85 18.14 2.66 -25.84
C VAL A 85 19.43 3.42 -25.54
N ASP A 86 19.71 4.44 -26.35
CA ASP A 86 20.77 5.40 -26.11
C ASP A 86 20.15 6.68 -25.50
N ALA A 87 20.39 6.90 -24.21
CA ALA A 87 19.92 8.06 -23.50
C ALA A 87 20.46 9.39 -24.06
N SER A 88 21.61 9.33 -24.80
CA SER A 88 22.23 10.50 -25.44
C SER A 88 21.74 10.76 -26.87
N ALA A 89 20.97 9.82 -27.45
CA ALA A 89 20.44 9.95 -28.79
C ALA A 89 19.49 11.16 -28.92
N PRO A 90 19.36 11.75 -30.12
CA PRO A 90 18.34 12.77 -30.40
C PRO A 90 16.93 12.29 -30.00
N ALA A 91 16.09 13.21 -29.52
CA ALA A 91 14.79 12.88 -29.00
C ALA A 91 13.91 11.98 -29.91
N PRO A 92 13.81 12.20 -31.25
CA PRO A 92 13.03 11.33 -32.12
C PRO A 92 13.59 9.91 -32.23
N GLU A 93 14.92 9.76 -32.23
CA GLU A 93 15.59 8.45 -32.26
C GLU A 93 15.37 7.69 -30.95
N ARG A 94 15.58 8.37 -29.83
CA ARG A 94 15.30 7.80 -28.51
C ARG A 94 13.83 7.40 -28.35
N ALA A 95 12.89 8.20 -28.86
CA ALA A 95 11.48 7.85 -28.88
C ALA A 95 11.21 6.54 -29.64
N ALA A 96 11.84 6.36 -30.81
CA ALA A 96 11.70 5.13 -31.59
C ALA A 96 12.33 3.90 -30.87
N GLN A 97 13.45 4.08 -30.18
CA GLN A 97 14.07 3.02 -29.37
C GLN A 97 13.18 2.62 -28.19
N LEU A 98 12.58 3.59 -27.49
CA LEU A 98 11.65 3.35 -26.39
C LEU A 98 10.37 2.64 -26.82
N ALA A 99 9.86 2.88 -28.03
CA ALA A 99 8.73 2.14 -28.55
C ALA A 99 9.01 0.62 -28.64
N GLY A 100 10.25 0.23 -28.91
CA GLY A 100 10.67 -1.17 -28.86
C GLY A 100 10.63 -1.77 -27.45
N VAL A 101 10.95 -0.97 -26.44
CA VAL A 101 10.83 -1.38 -25.01
C VAL A 101 9.38 -1.55 -24.63
N VAL A 102 8.52 -0.60 -25.00
CA VAL A 102 7.06 -0.68 -24.73
C VAL A 102 6.48 -1.97 -25.34
N THR A 103 6.82 -2.28 -26.59
CA THR A 103 6.38 -3.53 -27.23
C THR A 103 6.84 -4.77 -26.42
N ALA A 104 8.07 -4.79 -25.96
CA ALA A 104 8.57 -5.92 -25.16
C ALA A 104 7.87 -6.04 -23.79
N ILE A 105 7.47 -4.91 -23.17
CA ILE A 105 6.67 -4.90 -21.95
C ILE A 105 5.26 -5.44 -22.21
N ASP A 106 4.63 -5.04 -23.31
CA ASP A 106 3.30 -5.54 -23.69
C ASP A 106 3.34 -7.06 -23.94
N ASP A 107 4.40 -7.55 -24.61
CA ASP A 107 4.61 -8.98 -24.86
C ASP A 107 4.86 -9.75 -23.54
N LEU A 108 5.58 -9.16 -22.58
CA LEU A 108 5.75 -9.73 -21.25
C LEU A 108 4.40 -9.85 -20.54
N ALA A 109 3.60 -8.79 -20.51
CA ALA A 109 2.28 -8.80 -19.88
C ALA A 109 1.35 -9.83 -20.55
N ALA A 110 1.37 -9.92 -21.89
CA ALA A 110 0.61 -10.90 -22.64
C ALA A 110 1.07 -12.34 -22.35
N SER A 111 2.36 -12.56 -22.18
CA SER A 111 2.94 -13.87 -21.84
C SER A 111 2.45 -14.34 -20.47
N VAL A 112 2.44 -13.45 -19.47
CA VAL A 112 1.91 -13.76 -18.12
C VAL A 112 0.39 -14.01 -18.16
N ALA A 113 -0.34 -13.21 -18.92
CA ALA A 113 -1.80 -13.38 -19.07
C ALA A 113 -2.18 -14.71 -19.76
N ALA A 114 -1.27 -15.31 -20.50
CA ALA A 114 -1.44 -16.62 -21.15
C ALA A 114 -1.11 -17.82 -20.24
N LEU A 115 -0.53 -17.58 -19.04
CA LEU A 115 -0.23 -18.64 -18.09
C LEU A 115 -1.49 -19.19 -17.43
N PRO A 116 -1.48 -20.44 -16.93
CA PRO A 116 -2.55 -20.97 -16.11
C PRO A 116 -2.84 -20.09 -14.91
N ALA A 117 -4.13 -19.83 -14.65
CA ALA A 117 -4.54 -18.92 -13.56
C ALA A 117 -4.07 -19.42 -12.19
N ASP A 118 -4.06 -20.72 -11.96
CA ASP A 118 -3.56 -21.32 -10.72
C ASP A 118 -2.07 -21.09 -10.48
N LEU A 119 -1.28 -20.96 -11.55
CA LEU A 119 0.14 -20.59 -11.46
C LEU A 119 0.30 -19.12 -11.03
N VAL A 120 -0.44 -18.21 -11.65
CA VAL A 120 -0.38 -16.78 -11.35
C VAL A 120 -0.97 -16.49 -9.95
N ASP A 121 -2.10 -17.11 -9.60
CA ASP A 121 -2.75 -16.95 -8.30
C ASP A 121 -1.92 -17.57 -7.17
N GLY A 122 -1.12 -18.60 -7.47
CA GLY A 122 -0.20 -19.25 -6.53
C GLY A 122 1.06 -18.44 -6.22
N ASP A 123 1.39 -17.48 -7.10
CA ASP A 123 2.51 -16.55 -6.95
C ASP A 123 1.97 -15.11 -6.95
N ARG A 124 1.41 -14.69 -5.81
CA ARG A 124 0.71 -13.40 -5.66
C ARG A 124 1.53 -12.18 -6.10
N PRO A 125 2.86 -12.08 -5.86
CA PRO A 125 3.65 -10.94 -6.31
C PRO A 125 3.61 -10.76 -7.83
N THR A 126 3.54 -11.82 -8.61
CA THR A 126 3.54 -11.75 -10.08
C THR A 126 2.43 -10.86 -10.63
N SER A 127 1.22 -10.93 -10.09
CA SER A 127 0.08 -10.14 -10.58
C SER A 127 0.31 -8.64 -10.40
N TYR A 128 0.81 -8.21 -9.24
CA TYR A 128 1.12 -6.79 -8.97
C TYR A 128 2.34 -6.33 -9.77
N TRP A 129 3.35 -7.16 -9.88
CA TRP A 129 4.57 -6.89 -10.64
C TRP A 129 4.27 -6.65 -12.13
N VAL A 130 3.38 -7.44 -12.74
CA VAL A 130 2.94 -7.22 -14.13
C VAL A 130 2.14 -5.93 -14.29
N VAL A 131 1.30 -5.58 -13.31
CA VAL A 131 0.60 -4.28 -13.31
C VAL A 131 1.59 -3.12 -13.26
N ASP A 132 2.68 -3.24 -12.50
CA ASP A 132 3.73 -2.23 -12.45
C ASP A 132 4.47 -2.11 -13.79
N TRP A 133 4.79 -3.22 -14.45
CA TRP A 133 5.36 -3.22 -15.80
C TRP A 133 4.43 -2.52 -16.80
N THR A 134 3.13 -2.83 -16.77
CA THR A 134 2.14 -2.19 -17.64
C THR A 134 2.03 -0.68 -17.35
N THR A 135 2.12 -0.30 -16.09
CA THR A 135 2.12 1.10 -15.67
C THR A 135 3.37 1.82 -16.20
N LEU A 136 4.54 1.23 -16.05
CA LEU A 136 5.78 1.77 -16.60
C LEU A 136 5.72 1.88 -18.13
N GLY A 137 5.20 0.84 -18.81
CA GLY A 137 4.99 0.84 -20.27
C GLY A 137 4.11 1.99 -20.74
N THR A 138 3.02 2.28 -20.01
CA THR A 138 2.14 3.42 -20.28
C THR A 138 2.90 4.75 -20.15
N ARG A 139 3.69 4.92 -19.10
CA ARG A 139 4.51 6.13 -18.90
C ARG A 139 5.59 6.30 -19.97
N LEU A 140 6.23 5.20 -20.37
CA LEU A 140 7.18 5.21 -21.48
C LEU A 140 6.53 5.57 -22.82
N THR A 141 5.29 5.14 -23.04
CA THR A 141 4.51 5.51 -24.23
C THR A 141 4.25 7.02 -24.26
N ASP A 142 3.76 7.60 -23.16
CA ASP A 142 3.49 9.03 -23.05
C ASP A 142 4.78 9.83 -23.22
N TYR A 143 5.86 9.39 -22.55
CA TYR A 143 7.17 10.02 -22.64
C TYR A 143 7.74 9.98 -24.07
N SER A 144 7.66 8.84 -24.75
CA SER A 144 8.15 8.69 -26.13
C SER A 144 7.34 9.55 -27.12
N ALA A 145 6.01 9.65 -26.93
CA ALA A 145 5.17 10.52 -27.74
C ALA A 145 5.53 12.01 -27.55
N ALA A 146 5.78 12.41 -26.32
CA ALA A 146 6.23 13.78 -26.03
C ALA A 146 7.59 14.08 -26.65
N LEU A 147 8.57 13.17 -26.54
CA LEU A 147 9.88 13.29 -27.20
C LEU A 147 9.74 13.41 -28.72
N ALA A 148 8.90 12.60 -29.34
CA ALA A 148 8.65 12.63 -30.78
C ALA A 148 8.05 13.96 -31.24
N SER A 149 7.25 14.63 -30.38
CA SER A 149 6.70 15.98 -30.65
C SER A 149 7.73 17.11 -30.43
N GLY A 150 8.93 16.79 -29.96
CA GLY A 150 9.98 17.77 -29.61
C GLY A 150 9.78 18.45 -28.26
N ALA A 151 8.91 17.92 -27.41
CA ALA A 151 8.73 18.44 -26.06
C ALA A 151 9.95 18.09 -25.18
N SER A 152 10.32 19.03 -24.30
CA SER A 152 11.31 18.76 -23.24
C SER A 152 10.52 18.23 -22.03
N VAL A 153 10.58 16.93 -21.83
CA VAL A 153 9.86 16.23 -20.77
C VAL A 153 10.80 15.30 -20.02
N GLU A 154 10.45 15.02 -18.78
CA GLU A 154 11.07 14.01 -17.94
C GLU A 154 10.13 12.83 -17.79
N LEU A 155 10.66 11.63 -17.60
CA LEU A 155 9.86 10.46 -17.30
C LEU A 155 9.34 10.60 -15.87
N ASP A 156 8.02 10.61 -15.72
CA ASP A 156 7.35 10.65 -14.42
C ASP A 156 6.93 9.22 -14.02
N THR A 157 7.69 8.63 -13.10
CA THR A 157 7.39 7.28 -12.57
C THR A 157 6.47 7.39 -11.36
N PRO A 158 5.31 6.72 -11.36
CA PRO A 158 4.39 6.77 -10.23
C PRO A 158 5.03 6.30 -8.92
N LEU A 159 4.61 6.94 -7.82
CA LEU A 159 4.96 6.50 -6.49
C LEU A 159 3.94 5.48 -5.98
N THR A 160 4.42 4.51 -5.23
CA THR A 160 3.58 3.61 -4.45
C THR A 160 2.97 4.36 -3.26
N GLN A 161 1.99 3.75 -2.58
CA GLN A 161 1.40 4.35 -1.37
C GLN A 161 2.44 4.61 -0.26
N ASP A 162 3.54 3.87 -0.27
CA ASP A 162 4.63 3.97 0.71
C ASP A 162 5.70 5.00 0.31
N GLY A 163 5.50 5.70 -0.82
CA GLY A 163 6.41 6.74 -1.30
C GLY A 163 7.64 6.23 -2.06
N TYR A 164 7.70 4.93 -2.35
CA TYR A 164 8.71 4.38 -3.27
C TYR A 164 8.26 4.56 -4.72
N THR A 165 9.21 4.54 -5.67
CA THR A 165 8.83 4.43 -7.08
C THR A 165 8.34 3.01 -7.39
N VAL A 166 7.44 2.86 -8.35
CA VAL A 166 7.03 1.52 -8.83
C VAL A 166 8.24 0.69 -9.27
N VAL A 167 9.26 1.34 -9.83
CA VAL A 167 10.54 0.70 -10.23
C VAL A 167 11.21 0.02 -9.04
N THR A 168 11.31 0.71 -7.89
CA THR A 168 11.91 0.12 -6.67
C THR A 168 11.13 -1.13 -6.23
N ARG A 169 9.80 -1.08 -6.28
CA ARG A 169 8.96 -2.23 -5.93
C ARG A 169 9.14 -3.38 -6.92
N MET A 170 9.20 -3.06 -8.22
CA MET A 170 9.44 -4.06 -9.26
C MET A 170 10.77 -4.78 -9.08
N ASP A 171 11.85 -4.04 -8.80
CA ASP A 171 13.20 -4.62 -8.59
C ASP A 171 13.24 -5.53 -7.36
N VAL A 172 12.53 -5.19 -6.28
CA VAL A 172 12.50 -6.06 -5.09
C VAL A 172 11.70 -7.34 -5.34
N ALA A 173 10.61 -7.28 -6.12
CA ALA A 173 9.80 -8.46 -6.45
C ALA A 173 10.41 -9.31 -7.57
N ALA A 174 11.28 -8.74 -8.39
CA ALA A 174 11.78 -9.36 -9.62
C ALA A 174 12.59 -10.63 -9.36
N PRO A 175 12.36 -11.70 -10.11
CA PRO A 175 13.32 -12.81 -10.20
C PRO A 175 14.57 -12.35 -10.94
N LEU A 176 15.65 -13.11 -10.77
CA LEU A 176 16.96 -12.81 -11.36
C LEU A 176 16.85 -12.63 -12.88
N GLY A 177 17.35 -11.51 -13.41
CA GLY A 177 17.28 -11.19 -14.85
C GLY A 177 16.01 -10.49 -15.29
N CYS A 178 15.06 -10.24 -14.36
CA CYS A 178 13.83 -9.49 -14.59
C CYS A 178 13.81 -8.10 -13.93
N GLU A 179 14.93 -7.64 -13.42
CA GLU A 179 15.08 -6.30 -12.85
C GLU A 179 14.78 -5.23 -13.89
N VAL A 180 14.36 -4.05 -13.44
CA VAL A 180 14.13 -2.93 -14.35
C VAL A 180 15.46 -2.49 -14.98
N PRO A 181 15.56 -2.42 -16.32
CA PRO A 181 16.79 -2.02 -16.97
C PRO A 181 17.32 -0.67 -16.49
N ALA A 182 18.61 -0.60 -16.15
CA ALA A 182 19.24 0.60 -15.59
C ALA A 182 19.05 1.85 -16.47
N VAL A 183 18.96 1.70 -17.79
CA VAL A 183 18.70 2.83 -18.70
C VAL A 183 17.32 3.44 -18.47
N LEU A 184 16.31 2.63 -18.13
CA LEU A 184 14.96 3.13 -17.86
C LEU A 184 14.91 3.85 -16.50
N VAL A 185 15.61 3.32 -15.50
CA VAL A 185 15.78 3.97 -14.20
C VAL A 185 16.46 5.34 -14.36
N ALA A 186 17.47 5.42 -15.22
CA ALA A 186 18.19 6.68 -15.46
C ALA A 186 17.38 7.75 -16.21
N LEU A 187 16.25 7.39 -16.83
CA LEU A 187 15.33 8.37 -17.44
C LEU A 187 14.41 9.07 -16.42
N ASP A 188 14.27 8.50 -15.23
CA ASP A 188 13.48 9.08 -14.14
C ASP A 188 14.38 9.97 -13.27
N PRO A 189 14.12 11.28 -13.20
CA PRO A 189 14.90 12.17 -12.35
C PRO A 189 14.55 12.04 -10.86
N THR A 190 13.51 11.29 -10.51
CA THR A 190 13.08 11.12 -9.12
C THR A 190 14.11 10.30 -8.35
N PRO A 191 14.87 10.88 -7.43
CA PRO A 191 15.85 10.12 -6.68
C PRO A 191 15.12 9.07 -5.83
N PRO A 192 15.70 7.86 -5.68
CA PRO A 192 15.15 6.89 -4.74
C PRO A 192 15.08 7.53 -3.34
N PRO A 193 14.03 7.24 -2.54
CA PRO A 193 13.94 7.74 -1.19
C PRO A 193 15.21 7.39 -0.42
N ALA A 194 15.78 8.40 0.26
CA ALA A 194 16.98 8.17 1.05
C ALA A 194 16.68 7.05 2.07
N PRO A 195 17.60 6.09 2.27
CA PRO A 195 17.41 5.05 3.26
C PRO A 195 17.14 5.73 4.60
N SER A 196 15.99 5.41 5.20
CA SER A 196 15.62 5.92 6.51
C SER A 196 16.73 5.50 7.50
N THR A 197 17.54 6.48 7.93
CA THR A 197 18.51 6.31 9.02
C THR A 197 17.75 6.28 10.34
N GLU A 198 16.89 5.29 10.54
CA GLU A 198 16.40 4.96 11.87
C GLU A 198 17.51 4.25 12.62
N ARG A 199 18.09 5.01 13.56
CA ARG A 199 18.94 4.49 14.63
C ARG A 199 18.10 4.21 15.87
#